data_69e99acb1ff5df7016f2e6891592e965
#
_entry.id   69e99acb1ff5df7016f2e6891592e965
#
_cell.length_a   1.000
_cell.length_b   1.000
_cell.length_c   1.000
_cell.angle_alpha   90.00
_cell.angle_beta   90.00
_cell.angle_gamma   90.00
#
_symmetry.space_group_name_H-M   'P 1'
#
loop_
_entity.id
_entity.type
_entity.pdbx_description
1 polymer ?
#
loop_
_entity_poly.entity_id
_entity_poly.type
_entity_poly.pdbx_seq_one_letter_code
_entity_poly.pdbx_strand_id
1 'polypeptide(L)'
;DGQRVLAEAGRQDTGHFRAREAFNELRINLQYMNPDDPPRIITVTSTSPADGKSTVAANLAIALVRAGVPAVLVDADLRRPTVATTFGLPAGAGLSDVVVGRASFVDVLHESADPQGLVILPAGQLPPNPTELLTSARFKEAIEALAETHMVIVDAPPLLAVPDASVVATRLDGALLVLDAESTTRDELRHAVQALQRVHAPILGAVLNRVDSKDR
;
A
#
# COMPACT_ATOMS: atom_id res chain seq x y z
N ASP A 1 20.14 3.47 2.24
CA ASP A 1 20.09 4.91 2.51
C ASP A 1 19.20 5.58 1.46
N GLY A 2 18.01 6.05 1.77
CA GLY A 2 17.26 6.91 0.87
C GLY A 2 15.76 6.71 0.73
N GLN A 3 15.14 5.75 1.39
CA GLN A 3 13.67 5.62 1.38
C GLN A 3 13.09 6.41 2.56
N ARG A 4 13.03 7.73 2.43
CA ARG A 4 12.35 8.58 3.42
C ARG A 4 10.89 8.74 3.05
N VAL A 5 10.00 8.40 3.98
CA VAL A 5 8.59 8.77 3.90
C VAL A 5 8.50 10.30 3.99
N LEU A 6 7.65 10.93 3.17
CA LEU A 6 7.51 12.39 3.08
C LEU A 6 7.06 13.08 4.39
N ALA A 7 6.79 12.33 5.46
CA ALA A 7 6.50 12.85 6.79
C ALA A 7 7.64 13.70 7.38
N GLU A 8 8.92 13.43 7.00
CA GLU A 8 10.08 14.17 7.53
C GLU A 8 10.42 15.50 6.81
N ALA A 9 9.59 16.00 5.92
CA ALA A 9 9.92 17.12 5.05
C ALA A 9 9.73 18.50 5.71
N GLY A 10 10.63 18.85 6.62
CA GLY A 10 10.84 20.22 7.12
C GLY A 10 11.91 21.03 6.38
N ARG A 11 12.53 20.52 5.31
CA ARG A 11 13.57 21.22 4.53
C ARG A 11 13.17 21.35 3.07
N GLN A 12 13.33 22.57 2.52
CA GLN A 12 13.16 22.90 1.09
C GLN A 12 14.25 22.22 0.26
N ASP A 13 14.05 20.93 -0.04
CA ASP A 13 14.85 20.20 -1.00
C ASP A 13 14.00 19.99 -2.25
N THR A 14 14.55 20.36 -3.41
CA THR A 14 13.87 20.22 -4.71
C THR A 14 13.46 18.79 -5.01
N GLY A 15 14.17 17.80 -4.48
CA GLY A 15 13.80 16.38 -4.59
C GLY A 15 12.52 16.03 -3.84
N HIS A 16 12.35 16.54 -2.63
CA HIS A 16 11.13 16.33 -1.84
C HIS A 16 9.91 17.00 -2.47
N PHE A 17 10.07 18.20 -3.03
CA PHE A 17 8.99 18.89 -3.73
C PHE A 17 8.49 18.07 -4.94
N ARG A 18 9.40 17.59 -5.78
CA ARG A 18 9.05 16.77 -6.97
C ARG A 18 8.35 15.46 -6.59
N ALA A 19 8.83 14.78 -5.55
CA ALA A 19 8.19 13.57 -5.07
C ALA A 19 6.75 13.84 -4.58
N ARG A 20 6.53 14.94 -3.85
CA ARG A 20 5.18 15.33 -3.41
C ARG A 20 4.25 15.58 -4.60
N GLU A 21 4.70 16.31 -5.61
CA GLU A 21 3.90 16.56 -6.82
C GLU A 21 3.57 15.24 -7.55
N ALA A 22 4.52 14.33 -7.69
CA ALA A 22 4.28 13.02 -8.30
C ALA A 22 3.21 12.19 -7.54
N PHE A 23 3.23 12.21 -6.19
CA PHE A 23 2.20 11.53 -5.41
C PHE A 23 0.84 12.25 -5.46
N ASN A 24 0.82 13.59 -5.57
CA ASN A 24 -0.41 14.34 -5.82
C ASN A 24 -1.02 13.98 -7.18
N GLU A 25 -0.20 13.90 -8.22
CA GLU A 25 -0.63 13.47 -9.56
C GLU A 25 -1.16 12.03 -9.54
N LEU A 26 -0.42 11.10 -8.90
CA LEU A 26 -0.87 9.72 -8.75
C LEU A 26 -2.23 9.64 -8.05
N ARG A 27 -2.41 10.38 -6.95
CA ARG A 27 -3.69 10.47 -6.23
C ARG A 27 -4.82 10.96 -7.13
N ILE A 28 -4.58 12.05 -7.88
CA ILE A 28 -5.57 12.60 -8.81
C ILE A 28 -5.93 11.56 -9.86
N ASN A 29 -4.95 10.91 -10.48
CA ASN A 29 -5.19 9.90 -11.51
C ASN A 29 -6.04 8.74 -10.98
N LEU A 30 -5.77 8.27 -9.76
CA LEU A 30 -6.56 7.20 -9.13
C LEU A 30 -8.00 7.63 -8.82
N GLN A 31 -8.20 8.86 -8.32
CA GLN A 31 -9.53 9.38 -7.99
C GLN A 31 -10.42 9.62 -9.23
N TYR A 32 -9.80 9.98 -10.36
CA TYR A 32 -10.52 10.27 -11.62
C TYR A 32 -10.50 9.12 -12.63
N MET A 33 -9.93 7.97 -12.29
CA MET A 33 -9.89 6.79 -13.17
C MET A 33 -11.27 6.28 -13.53
N ASN A 34 -12.19 6.28 -12.57
CA ASN A 34 -13.61 5.97 -12.75
C ASN A 34 -14.41 6.98 -11.93
N PRO A 35 -14.84 8.11 -12.52
CA PRO A 35 -15.52 9.17 -11.78
C PRO A 35 -16.83 8.75 -11.12
N ASP A 36 -17.54 7.78 -11.71
CA ASP A 36 -18.83 7.29 -11.20
C ASP A 36 -18.68 6.29 -10.06
N ASP A 37 -17.54 5.57 -10.02
CA ASP A 37 -17.25 4.55 -9.00
C ASP A 37 -15.74 4.49 -8.75
N PRO A 38 -15.16 5.49 -8.05
CA PRO A 38 -13.73 5.55 -7.81
C PRO A 38 -13.29 4.43 -6.86
N PRO A 39 -12.08 3.84 -7.08
CA PRO A 39 -11.58 2.79 -6.21
C PRO A 39 -11.39 3.34 -4.78
N ARG A 40 -11.90 2.61 -3.79
CA ARG A 40 -11.79 2.94 -2.37
C ARG A 40 -10.76 2.10 -1.63
N ILE A 41 -10.43 0.93 -2.16
CA ILE A 41 -9.50 -0.03 -1.58
C ILE A 41 -8.44 -0.37 -2.63
N ILE A 42 -7.24 0.20 -2.47
CA ILE A 42 -6.15 0.08 -3.44
C ILE A 42 -5.06 -0.82 -2.87
N THR A 43 -4.81 -1.94 -3.54
CA THR A 43 -3.67 -2.81 -3.23
C THR A 43 -2.41 -2.25 -3.89
N VAL A 44 -1.39 -1.92 -3.11
CA VAL A 44 -0.07 -1.54 -3.62
C VAL A 44 0.85 -2.75 -3.52
N THR A 45 1.35 -3.21 -4.64
CA THR A 45 2.26 -4.35 -4.74
C THR A 45 3.40 -4.05 -5.71
N SER A 46 4.37 -4.94 -5.83
CA SER A 46 5.51 -4.79 -6.75
C SER A 46 5.82 -6.07 -7.50
N THR A 47 6.70 -5.98 -8.50
CA THR A 47 7.22 -7.17 -9.18
C THR A 47 8.10 -7.99 -8.24
N SER A 48 9.06 -7.33 -7.58
CA SER A 48 10.09 -7.96 -6.76
C SER A 48 10.21 -7.29 -5.38
N PRO A 49 10.87 -7.97 -4.41
CA PRO A 49 11.19 -7.35 -3.13
C PRO A 49 12.08 -6.11 -3.32
N ALA A 50 11.88 -5.11 -2.47
CA ALA A 50 12.64 -3.85 -2.44
C ALA A 50 12.39 -2.87 -3.62
N ASP A 51 11.41 -3.08 -4.49
CA ASP A 51 11.00 -2.12 -5.54
C ASP A 51 10.40 -0.82 -4.96
N GLY A 52 10.16 -0.76 -3.66
CA GLY A 52 9.66 0.43 -2.96
C GLY A 52 8.14 0.48 -2.77
N LYS A 53 7.42 -0.64 -2.89
CA LYS A 53 5.96 -0.74 -2.71
C LYS A 53 5.47 -0.08 -1.42
N SER A 54 6.07 -0.40 -0.27
CA SER A 54 5.68 0.14 1.04
C SER A 54 5.91 1.65 1.14
N THR A 55 6.99 2.16 0.52
CA THR A 55 7.25 3.60 0.41
C THR A 55 6.20 4.28 -0.45
N VAL A 56 5.83 3.67 -1.58
CA VAL A 56 4.76 4.20 -2.46
C VAL A 56 3.42 4.17 -1.74
N ALA A 57 3.06 3.08 -1.07
CA ALA A 57 1.82 2.95 -0.30
C ALA A 57 1.72 4.03 0.80
N ALA A 58 2.78 4.21 1.60
CA ALA A 58 2.83 5.20 2.65
C ALA A 58 2.69 6.64 2.10
N ASN A 59 3.44 6.99 1.05
CA ASN A 59 3.40 8.33 0.48
C ASN A 59 2.07 8.63 -0.23
N LEU A 60 1.43 7.63 -0.86
CA LEU A 60 0.09 7.78 -1.43
C LEU A 60 -0.95 8.05 -0.32
N ALA A 61 -0.90 7.30 0.80
CA ALA A 61 -1.77 7.53 1.94
C ALA A 61 -1.57 8.92 2.55
N ILE A 62 -0.31 9.38 2.68
CA ILE A 62 0.03 10.74 3.11
C ILE A 62 -0.52 11.79 2.15
N ALA A 63 -0.39 11.59 0.83
CA ALA A 63 -0.90 12.53 -0.17
C ALA A 63 -2.43 12.64 -0.14
N LEU A 64 -3.14 11.54 0.11
CA LEU A 64 -4.60 11.52 0.30
C LEU A 64 -5.00 12.38 1.49
N VAL A 65 -4.43 12.14 2.66
CA VAL A 65 -4.76 12.88 3.88
C VAL A 65 -4.43 14.37 3.76
N ARG A 66 -3.29 14.72 3.16
CA ARG A 66 -2.92 16.13 2.90
C ARG A 66 -3.87 16.83 1.94
N ALA A 67 -4.57 16.08 1.11
CA ALA A 67 -5.62 16.60 0.23
C ALA A 67 -7.02 16.61 0.90
N GLY A 68 -7.12 16.29 2.19
CA GLY A 68 -8.37 16.26 2.94
C GLY A 68 -9.19 14.98 2.75
N VAL A 69 -8.61 13.92 2.19
CA VAL A 69 -9.26 12.61 2.01
C VAL A 69 -8.83 11.70 3.16
N PRO A 70 -9.75 11.28 4.06
CA PRO A 70 -9.42 10.33 5.11
C PRO A 70 -8.83 9.05 4.52
N ALA A 71 -7.70 8.59 5.04
CA ALA A 71 -7.04 7.40 4.55
C ALA A 71 -6.50 6.51 5.68
N VAL A 72 -6.51 5.20 5.43
CA VAL A 72 -5.87 4.21 6.28
C VAL A 72 -4.83 3.43 5.47
N LEU A 73 -3.63 3.32 6.03
CA LEU A 73 -2.56 2.48 5.50
C LEU A 73 -2.55 1.16 6.25
N VAL A 74 -2.73 0.06 5.53
CA VAL A 74 -2.79 -1.30 6.06
C VAL A 74 -1.53 -2.07 5.63
N ASP A 75 -0.80 -2.62 6.59
CA ASP A 75 0.34 -3.51 6.31
C ASP A 75 -0.16 -4.95 6.14
N ALA A 76 -0.32 -5.39 4.91
CA ALA A 76 -0.68 -6.77 4.55
C ALA A 76 0.52 -7.60 4.06
N ASP A 77 1.75 -7.07 4.11
CA ASP A 77 2.95 -7.87 3.93
C ASP A 77 3.29 -8.63 5.22
N LEU A 78 2.46 -9.62 5.55
CA LEU A 78 2.61 -10.44 6.77
C LEU A 78 3.87 -11.32 6.78
N ARG A 79 4.73 -11.21 5.76
CA ARG A 79 6.02 -11.91 5.69
C ARG A 79 7.18 -11.01 6.04
N ARG A 80 7.13 -9.76 5.60
CA ARG A 80 8.17 -8.73 5.82
C ARG A 80 7.53 -7.37 6.07
N PRO A 81 6.77 -7.22 7.18
CA PRO A 81 6.08 -5.98 7.46
C PRO A 81 7.08 -4.84 7.72
N THR A 82 6.78 -3.66 7.21
CA THR A 82 7.67 -2.50 7.33
C THR A 82 6.94 -1.24 7.80
N VAL A 83 5.62 -1.21 7.75
CA VAL A 83 4.84 -0.01 8.04
C VAL A 83 5.01 0.43 9.50
N ALA A 84 4.94 -0.49 10.46
CA ALA A 84 5.13 -0.15 11.87
C ALA A 84 6.50 0.52 12.11
N THR A 85 7.57 -0.05 11.58
CA THR A 85 8.93 0.52 11.69
C THR A 85 9.04 1.87 10.99
N THR A 86 8.43 2.02 9.81
CA THR A 86 8.44 3.25 9.02
C THR A 86 7.81 4.42 9.78
N PHE A 87 6.75 4.16 10.53
CA PHE A 87 6.04 5.18 11.31
C PHE A 87 6.41 5.22 12.79
N GLY A 88 7.44 4.47 13.19
CA GLY A 88 7.92 4.45 14.59
C GLY A 88 6.90 3.89 15.59
N LEU A 89 6.00 3.01 15.12
CA LEU A 89 4.99 2.40 15.98
C LEU A 89 5.60 1.29 16.83
N PRO A 90 5.11 1.10 18.07
CA PRO A 90 5.55 -0.01 18.91
C PRO A 90 5.14 -1.36 18.28
N ALA A 91 5.92 -2.39 18.56
CA ALA A 91 5.50 -3.75 18.26
C ALA A 91 4.25 -4.11 19.07
N GLY A 92 3.25 -4.70 18.42
CA GLY A 92 1.97 -4.99 19.06
C GLY A 92 1.03 -5.83 18.19
N ALA A 93 -0.23 -5.81 18.54
CA ALA A 93 -1.31 -6.38 17.74
C ALA A 93 -1.55 -5.54 16.47
N GLY A 94 -2.19 -6.13 15.46
CA GLY A 94 -2.48 -5.46 14.20
C GLY A 94 -3.47 -6.24 13.34
N LEU A 95 -3.32 -6.12 12.02
CA LEU A 95 -4.22 -6.74 11.03
C LEU A 95 -4.45 -8.24 11.30
N SER A 96 -3.38 -9.00 11.51
CA SER A 96 -3.48 -10.44 11.76
C SER A 96 -4.34 -10.77 12.99
N ASP A 97 -4.23 -9.95 14.04
CA ASP A 97 -4.95 -10.14 15.29
C ASP A 97 -6.44 -9.79 15.15
N VAL A 98 -6.76 -8.76 14.36
CA VAL A 98 -8.16 -8.41 14.02
C VAL A 98 -8.80 -9.53 13.20
N VAL A 99 -8.12 -10.01 12.16
CA VAL A 99 -8.67 -11.05 11.28
C VAL A 99 -8.95 -12.36 12.01
N VAL A 100 -8.11 -12.74 12.99
CA VAL A 100 -8.37 -13.94 13.80
C VAL A 100 -9.28 -13.67 15.01
N GLY A 101 -9.72 -12.43 15.23
CA GLY A 101 -10.64 -12.06 16.31
C GLY A 101 -10.00 -11.95 17.69
N ARG A 102 -8.68 -11.73 17.77
CA ARG A 102 -7.93 -11.51 19.03
C ARG A 102 -7.91 -10.06 19.49
N ALA A 103 -8.14 -9.12 18.56
CA ALA A 103 -8.16 -7.69 18.83
C ALA A 103 -9.29 -7.01 18.03
N SER A 104 -9.75 -5.85 18.48
CA SER A 104 -10.65 -4.97 17.75
C SER A 104 -9.86 -3.87 17.04
N PHE A 105 -10.48 -3.16 16.09
CA PHE A 105 -9.85 -2.03 15.43
C PHE A 105 -9.42 -0.93 16.40
N VAL A 106 -10.21 -0.68 17.45
CA VAL A 106 -9.89 0.34 18.47
C VAL A 106 -8.56 0.03 19.18
N ASP A 107 -8.22 -1.25 19.30
CA ASP A 107 -7.01 -1.69 19.99
C ASP A 107 -5.73 -1.57 19.13
N VAL A 108 -5.88 -1.53 17.79
CA VAL A 108 -4.75 -1.72 16.86
C VAL A 108 -4.55 -0.60 15.84
N LEU A 109 -5.54 0.30 15.70
CA LEU A 109 -5.39 1.46 14.82
C LEU A 109 -4.56 2.54 15.51
N HIS A 110 -3.59 3.07 14.79
CA HIS A 110 -2.72 4.15 15.24
C HIS A 110 -2.92 5.38 14.37
N GLU A 111 -3.02 6.54 14.97
CA GLU A 111 -3.00 7.80 14.23
C GLU A 111 -1.55 8.28 14.05
N SER A 112 -1.20 8.68 12.84
CA SER A 112 0.11 9.25 12.53
C SER A 112 0.27 10.63 13.15
N ALA A 113 1.46 10.92 13.68
CA ALA A 113 1.79 12.25 14.17
C ALA A 113 1.92 13.28 13.01
N ASP A 114 2.38 12.85 11.84
CA ASP A 114 2.51 13.66 10.62
C ASP A 114 2.32 12.78 9.35
N PRO A 115 1.32 13.08 8.52
CA PRO A 115 0.24 14.05 8.74
C PRO A 115 -0.79 13.55 9.76
N GLN A 116 -1.38 14.47 10.52
CA GLN A 116 -2.54 14.16 11.35
C GLN A 116 -3.71 13.68 10.47
N GLY A 117 -4.47 12.70 10.98
CA GLY A 117 -5.60 12.11 10.25
C GLY A 117 -5.23 10.95 9.33
N LEU A 118 -3.93 10.60 9.20
CA LEU A 118 -3.54 9.32 8.62
C LEU A 118 -3.67 8.23 9.68
N VAL A 119 -4.50 7.24 9.39
CA VAL A 119 -4.67 6.05 10.24
C VAL A 119 -3.77 4.93 9.72
N ILE A 120 -3.18 4.15 10.63
CA ILE A 120 -2.25 3.06 10.31
C ILE A 120 -2.72 1.79 11.00
N LEU A 121 -2.86 0.73 10.23
CA LEU A 121 -3.09 -0.62 10.71
C LEU A 121 -1.81 -1.46 10.45
N PRO A 122 -0.96 -1.68 11.45
CA PRO A 122 0.24 -2.51 11.31
C PRO A 122 -0.13 -3.99 11.09
N ALA A 123 0.84 -4.78 10.62
CA ALA A 123 0.64 -6.21 10.35
C ALA A 123 0.21 -7.03 11.57
N GLY A 124 0.68 -6.67 12.75
CA GLY A 124 0.46 -7.44 13.98
C GLY A 124 1.41 -8.63 14.10
N GLN A 125 0.98 -9.66 14.83
CA GLN A 125 1.75 -10.88 14.99
C GLN A 125 1.80 -11.66 13.67
N LEU A 126 3.00 -12.11 13.27
CA LEU A 126 3.17 -12.83 12.01
C LEU A 126 2.52 -14.22 12.11
N PRO A 127 1.49 -14.51 11.28
CA PRO A 127 0.84 -15.81 11.31
C PRO A 127 1.71 -16.88 10.64
N PRO A 128 1.57 -18.15 11.02
CA PRO A 128 2.28 -19.25 10.35
C PRO A 128 1.86 -19.40 8.89
N ASN A 129 0.61 -19.08 8.56
CA ASN A 129 0.02 -19.19 7.22
C ASN A 129 -0.54 -17.84 6.73
N PRO A 130 0.32 -16.90 6.28
CA PRO A 130 -0.13 -15.58 5.81
C PRO A 130 -1.17 -15.65 4.69
N THR A 131 -0.97 -16.54 3.73
CA THR A 131 -1.87 -16.70 2.57
C THR A 131 -3.29 -17.06 3.01
N GLU A 132 -3.45 -18.00 3.92
CA GLU A 132 -4.76 -18.42 4.42
C GLU A 132 -5.49 -17.27 5.10
N LEU A 133 -4.77 -16.48 5.90
CA LEU A 133 -5.33 -15.31 6.59
C LEU A 133 -5.81 -14.25 5.58
N LEU A 134 -4.96 -13.90 4.60
CA LEU A 134 -5.26 -12.88 3.59
C LEU A 134 -6.35 -13.33 2.59
N THR A 135 -6.59 -14.64 2.46
CA THR A 135 -7.66 -15.19 1.61
C THR A 135 -8.98 -15.38 2.35
N SER A 136 -9.01 -15.17 3.65
CA SER A 136 -10.21 -15.39 4.48
C SER A 136 -11.31 -14.36 4.20
N ALA A 137 -12.57 -14.74 4.45
CA ALA A 137 -13.68 -13.80 4.39
C ALA A 137 -13.53 -12.67 5.44
N ARG A 138 -12.99 -13.01 6.61
CA ARG A 138 -12.74 -12.05 7.69
C ARG A 138 -11.74 -10.96 7.31
N PHE A 139 -10.71 -11.29 6.53
CA PHE A 139 -9.80 -10.28 6.00
C PHE A 139 -10.56 -9.29 5.11
N LYS A 140 -11.37 -9.79 4.17
CA LYS A 140 -12.19 -8.96 3.28
C LYS A 140 -13.14 -8.06 4.08
N GLU A 141 -13.90 -8.63 5.00
CA GLU A 141 -14.81 -7.90 5.89
C GLU A 141 -14.09 -6.81 6.70
N ALA A 142 -12.91 -7.12 7.22
CA ALA A 142 -12.10 -6.16 7.97
C ALA A 142 -11.67 -4.96 7.10
N ILE A 143 -11.23 -5.21 5.86
CA ILE A 143 -10.82 -4.15 4.94
C ILE A 143 -12.03 -3.33 4.44
N GLU A 144 -13.16 -3.98 4.14
CA GLU A 144 -14.40 -3.31 3.74
C GLU A 144 -14.95 -2.42 4.85
N ALA A 145 -14.87 -2.84 6.11
CA ALA A 145 -15.28 -2.01 7.25
C ALA A 145 -14.45 -0.73 7.38
N LEU A 146 -13.15 -0.77 7.11
CA LEU A 146 -12.31 0.43 7.05
C LEU A 146 -12.69 1.34 5.86
N ALA A 147 -13.09 0.75 4.75
CA ALA A 147 -13.47 1.49 3.55
C ALA A 147 -14.81 2.23 3.67
N GLU A 148 -15.62 1.98 4.70
CA GLU A 148 -16.84 2.75 4.96
C GLU A 148 -16.54 4.24 5.22
N THR A 149 -15.40 4.53 5.83
CA THR A 149 -15.03 5.88 6.28
C THR A 149 -13.71 6.41 5.71
N HIS A 150 -12.85 5.54 5.18
CA HIS A 150 -11.52 5.91 4.70
C HIS A 150 -11.24 5.38 3.29
N MET A 151 -10.34 6.01 2.56
CA MET A 151 -9.61 5.34 1.48
C MET A 151 -8.61 4.36 2.09
N VAL A 152 -8.65 3.10 1.65
CA VAL A 152 -7.81 2.04 2.18
C VAL A 152 -6.65 1.77 1.23
N ILE A 153 -5.43 2.00 1.70
CA ILE A 153 -4.20 1.65 0.97
C ILE A 153 -3.60 0.41 1.60
N VAL A 154 -3.58 -0.68 0.87
CA VAL A 154 -3.10 -1.98 1.35
C VAL A 154 -1.70 -2.25 0.80
N ASP A 155 -0.67 -2.21 1.65
CA ASP A 155 0.70 -2.62 1.30
C ASP A 155 0.77 -4.15 1.27
N ALA A 156 0.80 -4.75 0.09
CA ALA A 156 0.82 -6.19 -0.12
C ALA A 156 2.21 -6.69 -0.51
N PRO A 157 2.54 -7.98 -0.28
CA PRO A 157 3.83 -8.54 -0.67
C PRO A 157 4.07 -8.49 -2.19
N PRO A 158 5.33 -8.69 -2.67
CA PRO A 158 5.63 -8.67 -4.11
C PRO A 158 5.00 -9.85 -4.85
N LEU A 159 4.47 -9.59 -6.06
CA LEU A 159 3.70 -10.55 -6.88
C LEU A 159 4.48 -11.78 -7.29
N LEU A 160 5.76 -11.61 -7.67
CA LEU A 160 6.57 -12.72 -8.17
C LEU A 160 7.22 -13.54 -7.05
N ALA A 161 7.22 -13.02 -5.81
CA ALA A 161 7.79 -13.73 -4.67
C ALA A 161 6.80 -14.71 -4.04
N VAL A 162 5.52 -14.35 -3.97
CA VAL A 162 4.49 -15.14 -3.27
C VAL A 162 3.11 -14.94 -3.90
N PRO A 163 2.21 -15.92 -3.83
CA PRO A 163 0.86 -15.82 -4.40
C PRO A 163 -0.06 -14.85 -3.64
N ASP A 164 0.29 -14.47 -2.41
CA ASP A 164 -0.55 -13.68 -1.50
C ASP A 164 -1.04 -12.38 -2.12
N ALA A 165 -0.15 -11.64 -2.81
CA ALA A 165 -0.47 -10.36 -3.42
C ALA A 165 -1.54 -10.44 -4.51
N SER A 166 -1.45 -11.47 -5.36
CA SER A 166 -2.45 -11.70 -6.42
C SER A 166 -3.83 -11.94 -5.80
N VAL A 167 -3.88 -12.72 -4.73
CA VAL A 167 -5.14 -13.04 -4.05
C VAL A 167 -5.72 -11.84 -3.33
N VAL A 168 -4.89 -11.05 -2.64
CA VAL A 168 -5.33 -9.78 -2.02
C VAL A 168 -5.95 -8.87 -3.09
N ALA A 169 -5.29 -8.70 -4.22
CA ALA A 169 -5.76 -7.83 -5.30
C ALA A 169 -7.12 -8.25 -5.90
N THR A 170 -7.46 -9.55 -5.90
CA THR A 170 -8.77 -10.04 -6.41
C THR A 170 -9.94 -9.73 -5.50
N ARG A 171 -9.67 -9.48 -4.24
CA ARG A 171 -10.72 -9.28 -3.23
C ARG A 171 -11.03 -7.81 -2.98
N LEU A 172 -10.23 -6.92 -3.55
CA LEU A 172 -10.26 -5.49 -3.37
C LEU A 172 -10.49 -4.80 -4.74
N ASP A 173 -10.53 -3.48 -4.78
CA ASP A 173 -10.94 -2.75 -6.00
C ASP A 173 -9.89 -2.81 -7.11
N GLY A 174 -8.63 -3.10 -6.78
CA GLY A 174 -7.59 -3.35 -7.76
C GLY A 174 -6.17 -3.14 -7.25
N ALA A 175 -5.21 -3.43 -8.12
CA ALA A 175 -3.78 -3.37 -7.84
C ALA A 175 -3.10 -2.18 -8.53
N LEU A 176 -2.31 -1.43 -7.76
CA LEU A 176 -1.30 -0.50 -8.24
C LEU A 176 0.05 -1.20 -8.21
N LEU A 177 0.67 -1.36 -9.39
CA LEU A 177 1.92 -2.10 -9.54
C LEU A 177 3.13 -1.16 -9.46
N VAL A 178 3.99 -1.35 -8.47
CA VAL A 178 5.23 -0.59 -8.33
C VAL A 178 6.36 -1.31 -9.05
N LEU A 179 7.06 -0.56 -9.90
CA LEU A 179 8.19 -1.00 -10.70
C LEU A 179 9.43 -0.19 -10.31
N ASP A 180 10.56 -0.83 -10.18
CA ASP A 180 11.83 -0.16 -9.98
C ASP A 180 12.44 0.17 -11.35
N ALA A 181 12.65 1.46 -11.64
CA ALA A 181 13.18 1.94 -12.91
C ALA A 181 14.58 1.40 -13.24
N GLU A 182 15.38 1.08 -12.20
CA GLU A 182 16.75 0.63 -12.37
C GLU A 182 16.87 -0.89 -12.52
N SER A 183 15.92 -1.66 -11.97
CA SER A 183 16.06 -3.12 -11.86
C SER A 183 14.94 -3.93 -12.48
N THR A 184 13.70 -3.40 -12.57
CA THR A 184 12.57 -4.17 -13.11
C THR A 184 12.71 -4.40 -14.61
N THR A 185 12.77 -5.65 -15.01
CA THR A 185 12.83 -6.05 -16.42
C THR A 185 11.44 -6.11 -17.07
N ARG A 186 11.41 -6.02 -18.40
CA ARG A 186 10.15 -6.18 -19.16
C ARG A 186 9.51 -7.55 -18.97
N ASP A 187 10.32 -8.58 -18.74
CA ASP A 187 9.82 -9.94 -18.53
C ASP A 187 9.19 -10.09 -17.14
N GLU A 188 9.78 -9.51 -16.10
CA GLU A 188 9.19 -9.46 -14.76
C GLU A 188 7.87 -8.70 -14.78
N LEU A 189 7.81 -7.53 -15.44
CA LEU A 189 6.56 -6.78 -15.61
C LEU A 189 5.49 -7.64 -16.31
N ARG A 190 5.85 -8.31 -17.40
CA ARG A 190 4.93 -9.19 -18.12
C ARG A 190 4.40 -10.32 -17.23
N HIS A 191 5.27 -10.97 -16.45
CA HIS A 191 4.89 -12.02 -15.53
C HIS A 191 3.99 -11.51 -14.39
N ALA A 192 4.28 -10.33 -13.84
CA ALA A 192 3.44 -9.70 -12.81
C ALA A 192 2.03 -9.37 -13.34
N VAL A 193 1.94 -8.77 -14.53
CA VAL A 193 0.66 -8.49 -15.20
C VAL A 193 -0.12 -9.78 -15.46
N GLN A 194 0.55 -10.83 -15.97
CA GLN A 194 -0.07 -12.13 -16.19
C GLN A 194 -0.53 -12.80 -14.88
N ALA A 195 0.19 -12.59 -13.77
CA ALA A 195 -0.22 -13.10 -12.47
C ALA A 195 -1.53 -12.47 -12.00
N LEU A 196 -1.68 -11.15 -12.15
CA LEU A 196 -2.92 -10.44 -11.83
C LEU A 196 -4.07 -10.83 -12.78
N GLN A 197 -3.80 -10.93 -14.08
CA GLN A 197 -4.81 -11.32 -15.09
C GLN A 197 -5.35 -12.74 -14.87
N ARG A 198 -4.49 -13.69 -14.51
CA ARG A 198 -4.90 -15.10 -14.22
C ARG A 198 -5.91 -15.20 -13.09
N VAL A 199 -5.85 -14.28 -12.14
CA VAL A 199 -6.79 -14.24 -11.01
C VAL A 199 -7.89 -13.20 -11.19
N HIS A 200 -7.98 -12.58 -12.38
CA HIS A 200 -8.94 -11.53 -12.71
C HIS A 200 -8.89 -10.31 -11.77
N ALA A 201 -7.71 -10.01 -11.21
CA ALA A 201 -7.54 -8.80 -10.40
C ALA A 201 -7.50 -7.56 -11.29
N PRO A 202 -8.28 -6.52 -11.01
CA PRO A 202 -8.20 -5.26 -11.74
C PRO A 202 -6.82 -4.62 -11.57
N ILE A 203 -6.22 -4.13 -12.66
CA ILE A 203 -4.96 -3.40 -12.64
C ILE A 203 -5.30 -1.91 -12.78
N LEU A 204 -5.12 -1.14 -11.70
CA LEU A 204 -5.39 0.29 -11.68
C LEU A 204 -4.30 1.11 -12.38
N GLY A 205 -3.09 0.56 -12.50
CA GLY A 205 -1.98 1.22 -13.15
C GLY A 205 -0.63 0.75 -12.65
N ALA A 206 0.42 1.47 -13.07
CA ALA A 206 1.78 1.22 -12.62
C ALA A 206 2.46 2.52 -12.18
N VAL A 207 3.32 2.42 -11.17
CA VAL A 207 4.20 3.48 -10.68
C VAL A 207 5.63 3.09 -10.98
N LEU A 208 6.31 3.90 -11.77
CA LEU A 208 7.74 3.76 -11.99
C LEU A 208 8.47 4.51 -10.87
N ASN A 209 9.06 3.77 -9.96
CA ASN A 209 9.80 4.28 -8.80
C ASN A 209 11.29 4.41 -9.12
N ARG A 210 12.01 5.27 -8.39
CA ARG A 210 13.46 5.50 -8.54
C ARG A 210 13.88 5.99 -9.92
N VAL A 211 13.03 6.74 -10.61
CA VAL A 211 13.40 7.38 -11.88
C VAL A 211 14.45 8.47 -11.62
N ASP A 212 15.58 8.39 -12.30
CA ASP A 212 16.61 9.45 -12.22
C ASP A 212 16.04 10.77 -12.78
N SER A 213 16.38 11.87 -12.12
CA SER A 213 15.95 13.21 -12.53
C SER A 213 16.46 13.63 -13.91
N LYS A 214 17.38 12.86 -14.50
CA LYS A 214 17.95 13.09 -15.84
C LYS A 214 17.17 12.41 -16.96
N ASP A 215 16.27 11.49 -16.63
CA ASP A 215 15.52 10.69 -17.60
C ASP A 215 14.09 11.21 -17.88
N ARG A 216 13.87 12.50 -17.57
CA ARG A 216 12.60 13.20 -17.84
C ARG A 216 12.75 14.28 -18.88
#